data_dbcd864a3d47ff99755572d6d8f25f9c
#
_entry.id   dbcd864a3d47ff99755572d6d8f25f9c
#
_cell.length_a   1.000
_cell.length_b   1.000
_cell.length_c   1.000
_cell.angle_alpha   90.00
_cell.angle_beta   90.00
_cell.angle_gamma   90.00
#
_symmetry.space_group_name_H-M   'P 1'
#
loop_
_entity.id
_entity.type
_entity.pdbx_description
1 polymer ?
#
loop_
_entity_poly.entity_id
_entity_poly.type
_entity_poly.pdbx_seq_one_letter_code
_entity_poly.pdbx_strand_id
1 'polypeptide(L)'
;MPRGAMQEKSLVADKRASFDPADCEDIERLFKKTRREKEEALMLAVLADAIECFQKYVFAANDREKKVFQEAEDWILEKNNDWLFSFDNICEALQLTPDYVRQGLLRWKEAKSQGIRKQLVANQRIAVRRYQTTRASAKRHWVRQRSLSGI
;
A
#
# COMPACT_ATOMS: atom_id res chain seq x y z
N MET A 1 -18.76 -0.43 59.52
CA MET A 1 -18.48 0.24 58.28
C MET A 1 -17.22 -0.34 57.65
N PRO A 2 -17.28 -1.29 56.72
CA PRO A 2 -16.16 -1.56 55.84
C PRO A 2 -16.44 -0.95 54.47
N ARG A 3 -15.48 -0.20 53.97
CA ARG A 3 -15.49 0.48 52.68
C ARG A 3 -15.36 -0.55 51.55
N GLY A 4 -16.32 -0.54 50.63
CA GLY A 4 -16.28 -1.35 49.41
C GLY A 4 -15.08 -0.99 48.56
N ALA A 5 -14.27 -1.98 48.27
CA ALA A 5 -13.24 -1.90 47.24
C ALA A 5 -13.90 -1.83 45.87
N MET A 6 -13.76 -0.70 45.21
CA MET A 6 -14.09 -0.57 43.78
C MET A 6 -13.07 -1.40 43.00
N GLN A 7 -13.55 -2.50 42.51
CA GLN A 7 -12.82 -3.37 41.57
C GLN A 7 -12.79 -2.69 40.24
N GLU A 8 -11.67 -2.06 39.93
CA GLU A 8 -11.38 -1.59 38.57
C GLU A 8 -11.37 -2.80 37.65
N LYS A 9 -12.46 -2.94 36.90
CA LYS A 9 -12.48 -3.82 35.74
C LYS A 9 -11.50 -3.25 34.73
N SER A 10 -10.29 -3.80 34.74
CA SER A 10 -9.34 -3.71 33.67
C SER A 10 -10.08 -3.97 32.36
N LEU A 11 -10.23 -2.94 31.54
CA LEU A 11 -10.58 -3.07 30.13
C LEU A 11 -9.42 -3.83 29.48
N VAL A 12 -9.56 -5.13 29.40
CA VAL A 12 -8.77 -5.92 28.46
C VAL A 12 -9.20 -5.45 27.09
N ALA A 13 -8.45 -4.51 26.54
CA ALA A 13 -8.57 -4.14 25.13
C ALA A 13 -8.36 -5.43 24.35
N ASP A 14 -9.45 -5.93 23.81
CA ASP A 14 -9.48 -7.02 22.85
C ASP A 14 -8.63 -6.59 21.66
N LYS A 15 -7.36 -6.96 21.70
CA LYS A 15 -6.48 -6.91 20.54
C LYS A 15 -6.96 -7.96 19.55
N ARG A 16 -8.09 -7.71 18.93
CA ARG A 16 -8.39 -8.32 17.64
C ARG A 16 -7.24 -7.90 16.75
N ALA A 17 -6.38 -8.86 16.45
CA ALA A 17 -5.28 -8.67 15.52
C ALA A 17 -5.89 -8.06 14.25
N SER A 18 -5.65 -6.77 14.07
CA SER A 18 -6.12 -6.04 12.91
C SER A 18 -5.36 -6.63 11.73
N PHE A 19 -6.03 -7.41 10.90
CA PHE A 19 -5.47 -7.90 9.66
C PHE A 19 -5.19 -6.70 8.75
N ASP A 20 -3.94 -6.43 8.48
CA ASP A 20 -3.54 -5.44 7.47
C ASP A 20 -3.23 -6.15 6.15
N PRO A 21 -4.11 -6.03 5.14
CA PRO A 21 -3.88 -6.65 3.83
C PRO A 21 -2.67 -6.07 3.09
N ALA A 22 -2.09 -5.00 3.58
CA ALA A 22 -0.86 -4.42 3.04
C ALA A 22 0.41 -5.04 3.61
N ASP A 23 0.30 -5.82 4.69
CA ASP A 23 1.43 -6.49 5.33
C ASP A 23 1.52 -7.94 4.87
N CYS A 24 2.60 -8.26 4.14
CA CYS A 24 2.87 -9.64 3.70
C CYS A 24 3.02 -10.60 4.89
N GLU A 25 3.45 -10.10 6.06
CA GLU A 25 3.58 -10.92 7.27
C GLU A 25 2.23 -11.39 7.80
N ASP A 26 1.17 -10.58 7.68
CA ASP A 26 -0.16 -10.97 8.11
C ASP A 26 -0.75 -12.06 7.20
N ILE A 27 -0.46 -12.02 5.90
CA ILE A 27 -0.83 -13.09 4.97
C ILE A 27 -0.07 -14.38 5.32
N GLU A 28 1.24 -14.31 5.59
CA GLU A 28 2.01 -15.47 6.01
C GLU A 28 1.54 -16.06 7.35
N ARG A 29 1.10 -15.22 8.28
CA ARG A 29 0.51 -15.68 9.56
C ARG A 29 -0.78 -16.45 9.33
N LEU A 30 -1.62 -16.02 8.37
CA LEU A 30 -2.82 -16.78 7.98
C LEU A 30 -2.46 -18.18 7.46
N PHE A 31 -1.40 -18.33 6.68
CA PHE A 31 -0.92 -19.63 6.23
C PHE A 31 -0.40 -20.51 7.37
N LYS A 32 0.31 -19.93 8.37
CA LYS A 32 0.92 -20.67 9.47
C LYS A 32 -0.09 -21.08 10.55
N LYS A 33 -1.16 -20.32 10.75
CA LYS A 33 -2.07 -20.46 11.90
C LYS A 33 -3.06 -21.61 11.78
N THR A 34 -3.30 -22.17 10.60
CA THR A 34 -4.39 -23.11 10.43
C THR A 34 -3.96 -24.33 9.63
N ARG A 35 -4.20 -25.52 10.20
CA ARG A 35 -4.30 -26.79 9.48
C ARG A 35 -5.63 -26.75 8.72
N ARG A 36 -5.64 -25.93 7.67
CA ARG A 36 -6.84 -25.67 6.87
C ARG A 36 -7.13 -26.86 5.99
N GLU A 37 -8.41 -27.07 5.73
CA GLU A 37 -8.84 -27.99 4.71
C GLU A 37 -8.23 -27.60 3.36
N LYS A 38 -8.12 -28.55 2.42
CA LYS A 38 -7.41 -28.29 1.14
C LYS A 38 -8.07 -27.17 0.33
N GLU A 39 -9.39 -27.07 0.41
CA GLU A 39 -10.17 -26.02 -0.26
C GLU A 39 -9.87 -24.63 0.29
N GLU A 40 -9.83 -24.46 1.60
CA GLU A 40 -9.48 -23.18 2.23
C GLU A 40 -8.04 -22.78 1.93
N ALA A 41 -7.11 -23.74 1.86
CA ALA A 41 -5.74 -23.46 1.49
C ALA A 41 -5.62 -22.96 0.04
N LEU A 42 -6.42 -23.53 -0.87
CA LEU A 42 -6.49 -23.07 -2.26
C LEU A 42 -7.09 -21.65 -2.34
N MET A 43 -8.20 -21.40 -1.64
CA MET A 43 -8.82 -20.08 -1.61
C MET A 43 -7.86 -19.02 -1.06
N LEU A 44 -7.12 -19.33 -0.01
CA LEU A 44 -6.09 -18.46 0.54
C LEU A 44 -4.96 -18.18 -0.46
N ALA A 45 -4.53 -19.21 -1.21
CA ALA A 45 -3.50 -19.03 -2.24
C ALA A 45 -3.97 -18.09 -3.36
N VAL A 46 -5.22 -18.24 -3.81
CA VAL A 46 -5.82 -17.34 -4.83
C VAL A 46 -5.90 -15.90 -4.32
N LEU A 47 -6.35 -15.70 -3.07
CA LEU A 47 -6.41 -14.37 -2.47
C LEU A 47 -5.02 -13.74 -2.34
N ALA A 48 -4.03 -14.50 -1.88
CA ALA A 48 -2.65 -14.04 -1.72
C ALA A 48 -2.04 -13.63 -3.07
N ASP A 49 -2.22 -14.45 -4.13
CA ASP A 49 -1.74 -14.15 -5.47
C ASP A 49 -2.36 -12.87 -6.03
N ALA A 50 -3.67 -12.70 -5.89
CA ALA A 50 -4.35 -11.48 -6.33
C ALA A 50 -3.85 -10.23 -5.58
N ILE A 51 -3.65 -10.30 -4.27
CA ILE A 51 -3.11 -9.20 -3.48
C ILE A 51 -1.65 -8.91 -3.88
N GLU A 52 -0.83 -9.93 -4.09
CA GLU A 52 0.54 -9.75 -4.57
C GLU A 52 0.58 -9.07 -5.94
N CYS A 53 -0.22 -9.51 -6.89
CA CYS A 53 -0.35 -8.88 -8.21
C CYS A 53 -0.79 -7.41 -8.09
N PHE A 54 -1.79 -7.13 -7.27
CA PHE A 54 -2.26 -5.76 -7.01
C PHE A 54 -1.17 -4.88 -6.42
N GLN A 55 -0.43 -5.35 -5.44
CA GLN A 55 0.62 -4.59 -4.78
C GLN A 55 1.85 -4.37 -5.66
N LYS A 56 2.27 -5.40 -6.38
CA LYS A 56 3.49 -5.41 -7.19
C LYS A 56 3.37 -4.53 -8.42
N TYR A 57 2.21 -4.56 -9.08
CA TYR A 57 2.04 -3.94 -10.39
C TYR A 57 1.27 -2.62 -10.37
N VAL A 58 0.91 -2.09 -9.20
CA VAL A 58 0.16 -0.82 -9.06
C VAL A 58 0.81 0.38 -9.77
N PHE A 59 2.12 0.38 -9.95
CA PHE A 59 2.87 1.44 -10.67
C PHE A 59 3.67 0.91 -11.87
N ALA A 60 3.23 -0.21 -12.41
CA ALA A 60 3.90 -0.80 -13.56
C ALA A 60 3.89 0.16 -14.76
N ALA A 61 5.04 0.25 -15.43
CA ALA A 61 5.16 1.02 -16.66
C ALA A 61 4.80 0.19 -17.91
N ASN A 62 4.98 -1.13 -17.82
CA ASN A 62 4.76 -2.08 -18.88
C ASN A 62 3.26 -2.39 -19.04
N ASP A 63 2.75 -2.40 -20.26
CA ASP A 63 1.32 -2.63 -20.54
C ASP A 63 0.85 -4.03 -20.14
N ARG A 64 1.72 -5.04 -20.22
CA ARG A 64 1.40 -6.39 -19.75
C ARG A 64 1.18 -6.42 -18.24
N GLU A 65 2.04 -5.76 -17.49
CA GLU A 65 1.95 -5.69 -16.02
C GLU A 65 0.76 -4.83 -15.57
N LYS A 66 0.46 -3.75 -16.30
CA LYS A 66 -0.76 -2.95 -16.07
C LYS A 66 -2.02 -3.77 -16.22
N LYS A 67 -2.04 -4.65 -17.23
CA LYS A 67 -3.18 -5.54 -17.46
C LYS A 67 -3.37 -6.51 -16.30
N VAL A 68 -2.29 -7.13 -15.83
CA VAL A 68 -2.34 -8.00 -14.64
C VAL A 68 -2.84 -7.26 -13.40
N PHE A 69 -2.37 -6.03 -13.19
CA PHE A 69 -2.87 -5.18 -12.12
C PHE A 69 -4.37 -4.92 -12.26
N GLN A 70 -4.83 -4.57 -13.45
CA GLN A 70 -6.23 -4.26 -13.70
C GLN A 70 -7.13 -5.48 -13.51
N GLU A 71 -6.71 -6.65 -13.97
CA GLU A 71 -7.42 -7.89 -13.74
C GLU A 71 -7.55 -8.21 -12.24
N ALA A 72 -6.48 -8.02 -11.48
CA ALA A 72 -6.52 -8.19 -10.02
C ALA A 72 -7.40 -7.16 -9.31
N GLU A 73 -7.33 -5.88 -9.73
CA GLU A 73 -8.17 -4.82 -9.19
C GLU A 73 -9.65 -5.05 -9.49
N ASP A 74 -9.99 -5.40 -10.72
CA ASP A 74 -11.35 -5.69 -11.15
C ASP A 74 -11.93 -6.87 -10.34
N TRP A 75 -11.17 -7.95 -10.17
CA TRP A 75 -11.59 -9.10 -9.37
C TRP A 75 -11.81 -8.74 -7.89
N ILE A 76 -10.95 -7.92 -7.28
CA ILE A 76 -11.09 -7.47 -5.89
C ILE A 76 -12.32 -6.56 -5.72
N LEU A 77 -12.61 -5.71 -6.71
CA LEU A 77 -13.70 -4.73 -6.65
C LEU A 77 -15.05 -5.29 -7.07
N GLU A 78 -15.07 -6.40 -7.80
CA GLU A 78 -16.29 -7.04 -8.25
C GLU A 78 -17.10 -7.53 -7.04
N LYS A 79 -18.39 -7.18 -7.03
CA LYS A 79 -19.35 -7.58 -6.01
C LYS A 79 -20.28 -8.65 -6.58
N ASN A 80 -19.72 -9.76 -6.99
CA ASN A 80 -20.48 -10.89 -7.52
C ASN A 80 -20.16 -12.16 -6.71
N ASN A 81 -21.20 -12.78 -6.15
CA ASN A 81 -21.09 -13.99 -5.33
C ASN A 81 -21.50 -15.26 -6.09
N ASP A 82 -21.77 -15.17 -7.40
CA ASP A 82 -22.25 -16.31 -8.19
C ASP A 82 -21.16 -17.36 -8.41
N TRP A 83 -19.89 -16.96 -8.32
CA TRP A 83 -18.76 -17.84 -8.52
C TRP A 83 -18.06 -18.19 -7.21
N LEU A 84 -17.77 -19.49 -7.02
CA LEU A 84 -17.16 -20.01 -5.79
C LEU A 84 -15.84 -19.31 -5.41
N PHE A 85 -15.02 -18.97 -6.40
CA PHE A 85 -13.76 -18.25 -6.22
C PHE A 85 -13.88 -16.74 -6.44
N SER A 86 -15.06 -16.14 -6.27
CA SER A 86 -15.20 -14.69 -6.19
C SER A 86 -14.50 -14.16 -4.94
N PHE A 87 -14.08 -12.90 -4.99
CA PHE A 87 -13.39 -12.26 -3.86
C PHE A 87 -14.22 -12.34 -2.57
N ASP A 88 -15.53 -12.08 -2.66
CA ASP A 88 -16.42 -12.10 -1.49
C ASP A 88 -16.54 -13.50 -0.90
N ASN A 89 -16.78 -14.52 -1.72
CA ASN A 89 -16.90 -15.91 -1.26
C ASN A 89 -15.60 -16.43 -0.64
N ILE A 90 -14.46 -16.10 -1.22
CA ILE A 90 -13.14 -16.45 -0.64
C ILE A 90 -12.95 -15.76 0.71
N CYS A 91 -13.24 -14.47 0.81
CA CYS A 91 -13.12 -13.76 2.09
C CYS A 91 -14.04 -14.38 3.16
N GLU A 92 -15.30 -14.68 2.82
CA GLU A 92 -16.24 -15.30 3.75
C GLU A 92 -15.78 -16.69 4.21
N ALA A 93 -15.33 -17.53 3.29
CA ALA A 93 -14.78 -18.86 3.62
C ALA A 93 -13.54 -18.77 4.53
N LEU A 94 -12.74 -17.73 4.38
CA LEU A 94 -11.57 -17.46 5.22
C LEU A 94 -11.90 -16.67 6.51
N GLN A 95 -13.19 -16.40 6.77
CA GLN A 95 -13.67 -15.60 7.91
C GLN A 95 -13.13 -14.16 7.91
N LEU A 96 -12.87 -13.61 6.74
CA LEU A 96 -12.47 -12.22 6.54
C LEU A 96 -13.68 -11.39 6.12
N THR A 97 -13.71 -10.13 6.50
CA THR A 97 -14.74 -9.19 6.02
C THR A 97 -14.31 -8.61 4.67
N PRO A 98 -15.03 -8.91 3.56
CA PRO A 98 -14.63 -8.48 2.22
C PRO A 98 -14.42 -6.97 2.09
N ASP A 99 -15.36 -6.18 2.62
CA ASP A 99 -15.29 -4.72 2.58
C ASP A 99 -14.09 -4.15 3.36
N TYR A 100 -13.72 -4.79 4.47
CA TYR A 100 -12.53 -4.39 5.24
C TYR A 100 -11.25 -4.61 4.44
N VAL A 101 -11.11 -5.77 3.81
CA VAL A 101 -9.94 -6.10 2.95
C VAL A 101 -9.87 -5.14 1.76
N ARG A 102 -11.00 -4.89 1.06
CA ARG A 102 -11.07 -3.92 -0.04
C ARG A 102 -10.61 -2.53 0.38
N GLN A 103 -11.17 -2.02 1.47
CA GLN A 103 -10.82 -0.70 1.98
C GLN A 103 -9.34 -0.61 2.37
N GLY A 104 -8.78 -1.66 2.97
CA GLY A 104 -7.37 -1.75 3.30
C GLY A 104 -6.49 -1.62 2.06
N LEU A 105 -6.77 -2.40 1.01
CA LEU A 105 -6.03 -2.37 -0.26
C LEU A 105 -6.16 -1.01 -0.97
N LEU A 106 -7.34 -0.42 -1.00
CA LEU A 106 -7.53 0.89 -1.61
C LEU A 106 -6.80 2.00 -0.86
N ARG A 107 -6.84 2.01 0.47
CA ARG A 107 -6.07 2.96 1.30
C ARG A 107 -4.56 2.79 1.09
N TRP A 108 -4.10 1.55 1.01
CA TRP A 108 -2.70 1.28 0.71
C TRP A 108 -2.29 1.82 -0.68
N LYS A 109 -3.08 1.56 -1.73
CA LYS A 109 -2.86 2.10 -3.09
C LYS A 109 -2.78 3.64 -3.06
N GLU A 110 -3.71 4.29 -2.36
CA GLU A 110 -3.72 5.74 -2.24
C GLU A 110 -2.51 6.29 -1.48
N ALA A 111 -2.15 5.69 -0.35
CA ALA A 111 -0.98 6.08 0.44
C ALA A 111 0.32 5.95 -0.38
N LYS A 112 0.47 4.87 -1.13
CA LYS A 112 1.61 4.67 -2.05
C LYS A 112 1.65 5.71 -3.15
N SER A 113 0.52 6.01 -3.79
CA SER A 113 0.43 7.04 -4.84
C SER A 113 0.76 8.44 -4.32
N GLN A 114 0.30 8.79 -3.13
CA GLN A 114 0.64 10.05 -2.47
C GLN A 114 2.13 10.14 -2.11
N GLY A 115 2.72 9.04 -1.65
CA GLY A 115 4.16 8.96 -1.37
C GLY A 115 5.00 9.27 -2.61
N ILE A 116 4.69 8.63 -3.74
CA ILE A 116 5.37 8.87 -5.02
C ILE A 116 5.17 10.31 -5.49
N ARG A 117 3.95 10.84 -5.40
CA ARG A 117 3.66 12.24 -5.78
C ARG A 117 4.48 13.22 -4.95
N LYS A 118 4.57 13.01 -3.62
CA LYS A 118 5.40 13.86 -2.74
C LYS A 118 6.88 13.78 -3.12
N GLN A 119 7.38 12.60 -3.45
CA GLN A 119 8.78 12.39 -3.85
C GLN A 119 9.10 13.05 -5.20
N LEU A 120 8.20 12.96 -6.18
CA LEU A 120 8.35 13.65 -7.47
C LEU A 120 8.40 15.17 -7.30
N VAL A 121 7.51 15.74 -6.50
CA VAL A 121 7.51 17.19 -6.21
C VAL A 121 8.80 17.61 -5.49
N ALA A 122 9.28 16.82 -4.53
CA ALA A 122 10.54 17.09 -3.83
C ALA A 122 11.72 17.06 -4.82
N ASN A 123 11.80 16.06 -5.69
CA ASN A 123 12.85 15.93 -6.70
C ASN A 123 12.82 17.09 -7.70
N GLN A 124 11.63 17.53 -8.15
CA GLN A 124 11.50 18.71 -9.00
C GLN A 124 12.01 19.98 -8.33
N ARG A 125 11.69 20.19 -7.04
CA ARG A 125 12.20 21.35 -6.27
C ARG A 125 13.72 21.34 -6.17
N ILE A 126 14.33 20.17 -5.95
CA ILE A 126 15.78 20.01 -5.91
C ILE A 126 16.40 20.30 -7.29
N ALA A 127 15.82 19.80 -8.37
CA ALA A 127 16.30 20.05 -9.72
C ALA A 127 16.25 21.54 -10.08
N VAL A 128 15.14 22.22 -9.78
CA VAL A 128 14.99 23.67 -10.00
C VAL A 128 16.03 24.46 -9.20
N ARG A 129 16.23 24.12 -7.93
CA ARG A 129 17.24 24.77 -7.08
C ARG A 129 18.65 24.60 -7.63
N ARG A 130 19.00 23.38 -8.08
CA ARG A 130 20.32 23.12 -8.72
C ARG A 130 20.50 23.96 -9.99
N TYR A 131 19.49 24.02 -10.85
CA TYR A 131 19.53 24.83 -12.06
C TYR A 131 19.73 26.32 -11.75
N GLN A 132 19.03 26.87 -10.75
CA GLN A 132 19.16 28.26 -10.34
C GLN A 132 20.58 28.57 -9.79
N THR A 133 21.15 27.66 -8.99
CA THR A 133 22.50 27.83 -8.45
C THR A 133 23.57 27.78 -9.54
N THR A 134 23.46 26.87 -10.50
CA THR A 134 24.40 26.79 -11.64
C THR A 134 24.31 28.01 -12.53
N ARG A 135 23.11 28.48 -12.83
CA ARG A 135 22.89 29.72 -13.61
C ARG A 135 23.44 30.96 -12.90
N ALA A 136 23.25 31.06 -11.59
CA ALA A 136 23.81 32.16 -10.80
C ALA A 136 25.32 32.14 -10.74
N SER A 137 25.96 30.95 -10.65
CA SER A 137 27.42 30.81 -10.67
C SER A 137 28.00 31.16 -12.05
N ALA A 138 27.38 30.72 -13.13
CA ALA A 138 27.78 31.05 -14.49
C ALA A 138 27.69 32.57 -14.74
N LYS A 139 26.63 33.23 -14.28
CA LYS A 139 26.49 34.68 -14.39
C LYS A 139 27.58 35.43 -13.64
N ARG A 140 27.91 34.99 -12.42
CA ARG A 140 29.02 35.59 -11.65
C ARG A 140 30.39 35.44 -12.33
N HIS A 141 30.65 34.26 -12.90
CA HIS A 141 31.87 34.01 -13.64
C HIS A 141 32.00 34.93 -14.87
N TRP A 142 30.92 35.07 -15.62
CA TRP A 142 30.88 35.91 -16.81
C TRP A 142 31.08 37.42 -16.48
N VAL A 143 30.47 37.92 -15.42
CA VAL A 143 30.66 39.30 -14.93
C VAL A 143 32.11 39.53 -14.49
N ARG A 144 32.74 38.58 -13.80
CA ARG A 144 34.12 38.66 -13.36
C ARG A 144 35.09 38.71 -14.54
N GLN A 145 34.88 37.92 -15.59
CA GLN A 145 35.72 37.98 -16.79
C GLN A 145 35.60 39.33 -17.51
N ARG A 146 34.43 39.90 -17.61
CA ARG A 146 34.24 41.22 -18.21
C ARG A 146 34.93 42.32 -17.44
N SER A 147 34.98 42.26 -16.13
CA SER A 147 35.69 43.24 -15.30
C SER A 147 37.21 43.15 -15.45
N LEU A 148 37.76 42.02 -15.87
CA LEU A 148 39.20 41.83 -16.09
C LEU A 148 39.62 42.13 -17.53
N SER A 149 38.68 42.19 -18.47
CA SER A 149 38.93 42.53 -19.89
C SER A 149 38.62 43.97 -20.25
N GLY A 150 38.35 44.80 -19.26
CA GLY A 150 38.03 46.23 -19.44
C GLY A 150 39.31 47.05 -19.55
N ILE A 151 39.95 47.04 -20.70
CA ILE A 151 40.80 48.10 -21.23
C ILE A 151 40.09 48.69 -22.41
#